data_22cf6484a4c6ea4f240d9968b6ddb5c2
#
_entry.id   22cf6484a4c6ea4f240d9968b6ddb5c2
#
_cell.length_a   1.000
_cell.length_b   1.000
_cell.length_c   1.000
_cell.angle_alpha   90.00
_cell.angle_beta   90.00
_cell.angle_gamma   90.00
#
_symmetry.space_group_name_H-M   'P 1'
#
loop_
_entity.id
_entity.type
_entity.pdbx_description
1 polymer ?
#
loop_
_entity_poly.entity_id
_entity_poly.type
_entity_poly.pdbx_seq_one_letter_code
_entity_poly.pdbx_strand_id
1 'polypeptide(L)'
;MRIDCGTWINVLSHKLKKRMNANMQSLGLTGMQSRVMHYILVKCADGPVFQRDVESTFGLSRSTATGILQLMEKSGLILRQSVASDARLKSLIPTDKAACLDAQIDEYLGQTEQCLTQGISSEQLALFLEIAAQMSANLDR
;
A
#
# COMPACT_ATOMS: atom_id res chain seq x y z
N MET A 1 31.60 7.44 9.00
CA MET A 1 30.47 6.64 8.47
C MET A 1 30.88 6.04 7.15
N ARG A 2 30.73 4.72 7.01
CA ARG A 2 31.03 4.04 5.76
C ARG A 2 29.97 4.38 4.72
N ILE A 3 30.40 4.82 3.55
CA ILE A 3 29.50 5.14 2.44
C ILE A 3 29.49 3.92 1.50
N ASP A 4 28.52 3.06 1.71
CA ASP A 4 28.32 1.86 0.88
C ASP A 4 26.85 1.77 0.42
N CYS A 5 26.56 0.80 -0.44
CA CYS A 5 25.22 0.61 -1.00
C CYS A 5 24.16 0.41 0.09
N GLY A 6 24.46 -0.42 1.09
CA GLY A 6 23.53 -0.69 2.17
C GLY A 6 23.19 0.55 2.98
N THR A 7 24.16 1.38 3.27
CA THR A 7 23.98 2.66 3.96
C THR A 7 23.05 3.58 3.15
N TRP A 8 23.29 3.73 1.85
CA TRP A 8 22.43 4.57 1.00
C TRP A 8 21.01 4.02 0.88
N ILE A 9 20.86 2.70 0.75
CA ILE A 9 19.53 2.07 0.71
C ILE A 9 18.76 2.38 1.98
N ASN A 10 19.40 2.26 3.15
CA ASN A 10 18.78 2.56 4.44
C ASN A 10 18.39 4.04 4.56
N VAL A 11 19.26 4.96 4.14
CA VAL A 11 18.99 6.40 4.17
C VAL A 11 17.78 6.74 3.29
N LEU A 12 17.77 6.24 2.06
CA LEU A 12 16.68 6.48 1.11
C LEU A 12 15.36 5.88 1.61
N SER A 13 15.41 4.64 2.09
CA SER A 13 14.23 3.96 2.66
C SER A 13 13.64 4.75 3.82
N HIS A 14 14.48 5.23 4.75
CA HIS A 14 14.03 6.01 5.90
C HIS A 14 13.36 7.32 5.47
N LYS A 15 13.98 8.04 4.53
CA LYS A 15 13.43 9.31 4.03
C LYS A 15 12.11 9.10 3.28
N LEU A 16 12.02 8.06 2.45
CA LEU A 16 10.79 7.73 1.74
C LEU A 16 9.66 7.37 2.71
N LYS A 17 9.94 6.54 3.71
CA LYS A 17 8.94 6.15 4.72
C LYS A 17 8.44 7.36 5.50
N LYS A 18 9.33 8.26 5.90
CA LYS A 18 8.97 9.48 6.62
C LYS A 18 8.02 10.34 5.78
N ARG A 19 8.31 10.51 4.49
CA ARG A 19 7.48 11.29 3.58
C ARG A 19 6.10 10.62 3.37
N MET A 20 6.08 9.32 3.18
CA MET A 20 4.84 8.55 3.01
C MET A 20 3.97 8.60 4.25
N ASN A 21 4.55 8.45 5.44
CA ASN A 21 3.81 8.51 6.70
C ASN A 21 3.18 9.90 6.90
N ALA A 22 3.89 10.98 6.56
CA ALA A 22 3.33 12.33 6.64
C ALA A 22 2.15 12.50 5.68
N ASN A 23 2.24 11.97 4.46
CA ASN A 23 1.16 12.01 3.48
C ASN A 23 -0.07 11.21 3.96
N MET A 24 0.16 10.02 4.47
CA MET A 24 -0.94 9.17 4.99
C MET A 24 -1.60 9.83 6.19
N GLN A 25 -0.83 10.41 7.10
CA GLN A 25 -1.35 11.10 8.27
C GLN A 25 -2.24 12.28 7.87
N SER A 26 -1.86 13.03 6.83
CA SER A 26 -2.67 14.15 6.31
C SER A 26 -4.04 13.67 5.77
N LEU A 27 -4.14 12.42 5.34
CA LEU A 27 -5.39 11.81 4.86
C LEU A 27 -6.16 11.08 5.97
N GLY A 28 -5.62 11.04 7.19
CA GLY A 28 -6.24 10.32 8.31
C GLY A 28 -6.13 8.81 8.20
N LEU A 29 -5.12 8.31 7.49
CA LEU A 29 -4.90 6.87 7.27
C LEU A 29 -3.60 6.40 7.90
N THR A 30 -3.57 5.14 8.31
CA THR A 30 -2.31 4.44 8.57
C THR A 30 -1.80 3.82 7.27
N GLY A 31 -0.51 3.49 7.23
CA GLY A 31 0.07 2.81 6.07
C GLY A 31 -0.61 1.47 5.77
N MET A 32 -0.96 0.71 6.82
CA MET A 32 -1.67 -0.56 6.66
C MET A 32 -3.07 -0.36 6.10
N GLN A 33 -3.82 0.62 6.61
CA GLN A 33 -5.16 0.94 6.10
C GLN A 33 -5.11 1.31 4.61
N SER A 34 -4.13 2.09 4.20
CA SER A 34 -3.98 2.49 2.79
C SER A 34 -3.70 1.29 1.88
N ARG A 35 -2.84 0.36 2.33
CA ARG A 35 -2.54 -0.85 1.56
C ARG A 35 -3.73 -1.79 1.47
N VAL A 36 -4.44 -2.01 2.55
CA VAL A 36 -5.65 -2.85 2.57
C VAL A 36 -6.74 -2.24 1.70
N MET A 37 -6.94 -0.93 1.78
CA MET A 37 -7.90 -0.19 0.96
C MET A 37 -7.60 -0.36 -0.53
N HIS A 38 -6.35 -0.15 -0.92
CA HIS A 38 -5.92 -0.32 -2.31
C HIS A 38 -6.15 -1.74 -2.81
N TYR A 39 -5.80 -2.74 -2.00
CA TYR A 39 -6.02 -4.15 -2.31
C TYR A 39 -7.50 -4.44 -2.59
N ILE A 40 -8.40 -3.95 -1.72
CA ILE A 40 -9.84 -4.16 -1.88
C ILE A 40 -10.35 -3.48 -3.16
N LEU A 41 -9.90 -2.25 -3.44
CA LEU A 41 -10.27 -1.52 -4.66
C LEU A 41 -9.86 -2.26 -5.93
N VAL A 42 -8.66 -2.83 -5.96
CA VAL A 42 -8.16 -3.56 -7.12
C VAL A 42 -8.87 -4.90 -7.27
N LYS A 43 -8.99 -5.66 -6.19
CA LYS A 43 -9.50 -7.04 -6.23
C LYS A 43 -11.01 -7.14 -6.38
N CYS A 44 -11.78 -6.13 -5.96
CA CYS A 44 -13.24 -6.16 -6.07
C CYS A 44 -13.72 -6.21 -7.52
N ALA A 45 -12.90 -5.78 -8.48
CA ALA A 45 -13.19 -5.89 -9.91
C ALA A 45 -13.21 -7.35 -10.40
N ASP A 46 -12.45 -8.23 -9.75
CA ASP A 46 -12.32 -9.64 -10.13
C ASP A 46 -13.32 -10.55 -9.41
N GLY A 47 -14.03 -10.03 -8.42
CA GLY A 47 -14.99 -10.78 -7.64
C GLY A 47 -15.06 -10.32 -6.19
N PRO A 48 -15.88 -10.97 -5.34
CA PRO A 48 -16.01 -10.61 -3.93
C PRO A 48 -14.69 -10.73 -3.18
N VAL A 49 -14.41 -9.76 -2.31
CA VAL A 49 -13.23 -9.76 -1.43
C VAL A 49 -13.72 -10.01 -0.01
N PHE A 50 -13.08 -10.95 0.68
CA PHE A 50 -13.42 -11.33 2.05
C PHE A 50 -12.29 -11.02 3.02
N GLN A 51 -12.60 -10.98 4.30
CA GLN A 51 -11.59 -10.76 5.34
C GLN A 51 -10.45 -11.78 5.26
N ARG A 52 -10.75 -13.05 4.99
CA ARG A 52 -9.72 -14.11 4.85
C ARG A 52 -8.70 -13.77 3.75
N ASP A 53 -9.12 -13.10 2.68
CA ASP A 53 -8.23 -12.68 1.59
C ASP A 53 -7.26 -11.61 2.08
N VAL A 54 -7.74 -10.67 2.89
CA VAL A 54 -6.92 -9.64 3.53
C VAL A 54 -5.93 -10.28 4.52
N GLU A 55 -6.39 -11.19 5.36
CA GLU A 55 -5.53 -11.92 6.31
C GLU A 55 -4.39 -12.63 5.59
N SER A 56 -4.72 -13.37 4.54
CA SER A 56 -3.77 -14.14 3.75
C SER A 56 -2.76 -13.25 3.03
N THR A 57 -3.25 -12.20 2.35
CA THR A 57 -2.41 -11.32 1.54
C THR A 57 -1.41 -10.54 2.38
N PHE A 58 -1.80 -10.05 3.56
CA PHE A 58 -0.98 -9.19 4.40
C PHE A 58 -0.34 -9.92 5.59
N GLY A 59 -0.56 -11.23 5.69
CA GLY A 59 -0.01 -12.03 6.80
C GLY A 59 -0.55 -11.60 8.16
N LEU A 60 -1.82 -11.25 8.24
CA LEU A 60 -2.46 -10.75 9.46
C LEU A 60 -3.19 -11.87 10.19
N SER A 61 -3.18 -11.80 11.54
CA SER A 61 -4.07 -12.62 12.35
C SER A 61 -5.51 -12.18 12.15
N ARG A 62 -6.44 -13.07 12.47
CA ARG A 62 -7.87 -12.78 12.37
C ARG A 62 -8.26 -11.57 13.23
N SER A 63 -7.75 -11.49 14.45
CA SER A 63 -8.04 -10.38 15.37
C SER A 63 -7.50 -9.05 14.86
N THR A 64 -6.30 -9.04 14.31
CA THR A 64 -5.68 -7.83 13.73
C THR A 64 -6.46 -7.34 12.52
N ALA A 65 -6.80 -8.25 11.60
CA ALA A 65 -7.60 -7.93 10.42
C ALA A 65 -9.00 -7.41 10.82
N THR A 66 -9.64 -8.04 11.79
CA THR A 66 -10.94 -7.59 12.32
C THR A 66 -10.85 -6.15 12.81
N GLY A 67 -9.83 -5.83 13.61
CA GLY A 67 -9.64 -4.47 14.13
C GLY A 67 -9.44 -3.43 13.04
N ILE A 68 -8.58 -3.72 12.06
CA ILE A 68 -8.32 -2.84 10.92
C ILE A 68 -9.59 -2.60 10.11
N LEU A 69 -10.31 -3.67 9.76
CA LEU A 69 -11.51 -3.57 8.93
C LEU A 69 -12.67 -2.89 9.66
N GLN A 70 -12.81 -3.07 10.96
CA GLN A 70 -13.81 -2.35 11.76
C GLN A 70 -13.56 -0.84 11.75
N LEU A 71 -12.30 -0.42 11.90
CA LEU A 71 -11.94 1.00 11.83
C LEU A 71 -12.19 1.56 10.42
N MET A 72 -11.89 0.80 9.39
CA MET A 72 -12.15 1.21 8.00
C MET A 72 -13.64 1.33 7.72
N GLU A 73 -14.45 0.41 8.22
CA GLU A 73 -15.92 0.48 8.10
C GLU A 73 -16.45 1.71 8.83
N LYS A 74 -16.00 1.95 10.05
CA LYS A 74 -16.39 3.12 10.84
C LYS A 74 -16.00 4.44 10.17
N SER A 75 -14.87 4.47 9.47
CA SER A 75 -14.38 5.63 8.73
C SER A 75 -15.05 5.83 7.36
N GLY A 76 -15.92 4.91 6.97
CA GLY A 76 -16.63 4.98 5.69
C GLY A 76 -15.79 4.58 4.47
N LEU A 77 -14.73 3.77 4.68
CA LEU A 77 -13.87 3.31 3.58
C LEU A 77 -14.37 2.01 2.96
N ILE A 78 -15.05 1.19 3.74
CA ILE A 78 -15.64 -0.08 3.28
C ILE A 78 -17.05 -0.25 3.84
N LEU A 79 -17.82 -1.07 3.14
CA LEU A 79 -19.10 -1.60 3.60
C LEU A 79 -19.01 -3.13 3.58
N ARG A 80 -19.80 -3.77 4.43
CA ARG A 80 -19.94 -5.23 4.44
C ARG A 80 -21.28 -5.60 3.82
N GLN A 81 -21.24 -6.53 2.87
CA GLN A 81 -22.43 -6.98 2.15
C GLN A 81 -22.50 -8.50 2.19
N SER A 82 -23.66 -9.04 2.59
CA SER A 82 -23.90 -10.49 2.56
C SER A 82 -23.88 -11.00 1.13
N VAL A 83 -23.25 -12.16 0.90
CA VAL A 83 -23.29 -12.81 -0.40
C VAL A 83 -24.56 -13.67 -0.51
N ALA A 84 -25.05 -13.85 -1.73
CA ALA A 84 -26.32 -14.56 -1.97
C ALA A 84 -26.32 -16.01 -1.50
N SER A 85 -25.16 -16.68 -1.53
CA SER A 85 -25.00 -18.09 -1.18
C SER A 85 -24.94 -18.35 0.33
N ASP A 86 -24.51 -17.36 1.14
CA ASP A 86 -24.37 -17.49 2.59
C ASP A 86 -24.47 -16.12 3.27
N ALA A 87 -25.54 -15.91 4.04
CA ALA A 87 -25.78 -14.64 4.74
C ALA A 87 -24.74 -14.34 5.83
N ARG A 88 -24.01 -15.37 6.33
CA ARG A 88 -22.96 -15.20 7.34
C ARG A 88 -21.64 -14.76 6.71
N LEU A 89 -21.46 -15.00 5.42
CA LEU A 89 -20.26 -14.60 4.68
C LEU A 89 -20.49 -13.21 4.10
N LYS A 90 -19.65 -12.25 4.51
CA LYS A 90 -19.77 -10.85 4.09
C LYS A 90 -18.58 -10.43 3.26
N SER A 91 -18.86 -9.93 2.06
CA SER A 91 -17.83 -9.32 1.21
C SER A 91 -17.55 -7.90 1.64
N LEU A 92 -16.33 -7.45 1.38
CA LEU A 92 -15.84 -6.10 1.67
C LEU A 92 -16.02 -5.27 0.40
N ILE A 93 -16.81 -4.21 0.48
CA ILE A 93 -17.11 -3.33 -0.65
C ILE A 93 -16.43 -1.99 -0.41
N PRO A 94 -15.54 -1.54 -1.31
CA PRO A 94 -14.95 -0.21 -1.17
C PRO A 94 -15.97 0.86 -1.48
N THR A 95 -15.87 1.99 -0.78
CA THR A 95 -16.75 3.14 -0.98
C THR A 95 -16.15 4.13 -1.98
N ASP A 96 -16.95 5.10 -2.45
CA ASP A 96 -16.46 6.21 -3.27
C ASP A 96 -15.41 7.03 -2.52
N LYS A 97 -15.57 7.19 -1.20
CA LYS A 97 -14.58 7.85 -0.35
C LYS A 97 -13.23 7.15 -0.43
N ALA A 98 -13.22 5.81 -0.38
CA ALA A 98 -12.00 5.02 -0.53
C ALA A 98 -11.34 5.25 -1.90
N ALA A 99 -12.13 5.25 -2.97
CA ALA A 99 -11.61 5.50 -4.31
C ALA A 99 -10.98 6.90 -4.43
N CYS A 100 -11.61 7.92 -3.84
CA CYS A 100 -11.05 9.28 -3.81
C CYS A 100 -9.73 9.35 -3.05
N LEU A 101 -9.66 8.71 -1.88
CA LEU A 101 -8.43 8.69 -1.08
C LEU A 101 -7.31 7.93 -1.78
N ASP A 102 -7.64 6.82 -2.42
CA ASP A 102 -6.66 6.03 -3.17
C ASP A 102 -6.06 6.84 -4.33
N ALA A 103 -6.88 7.63 -5.04
CA ALA A 103 -6.42 8.52 -6.08
C ALA A 103 -5.49 9.61 -5.54
N GLN A 104 -5.76 10.16 -4.34
CA GLN A 104 -4.89 11.12 -3.68
C GLN A 104 -3.55 10.50 -3.28
N ILE A 105 -3.57 9.24 -2.83
CA ILE A 105 -2.35 8.49 -2.51
C ILE A 105 -1.51 8.30 -3.76
N ASP A 106 -2.11 7.93 -4.89
CA ASP A 106 -1.40 7.80 -6.16
C ASP A 106 -0.75 9.12 -6.58
N GLU A 107 -1.42 10.24 -6.37
CA GLU A 107 -0.87 11.56 -6.65
C GLU A 107 0.36 11.85 -5.76
N TYR A 108 0.29 11.55 -4.46
CA TYR A 108 1.43 11.70 -3.56
C TYR A 108 2.60 10.80 -3.96
N LEU A 109 2.32 9.58 -4.39
CA LEU A 109 3.35 8.66 -4.89
C LEU A 109 4.03 9.24 -6.13
N GLY A 110 3.26 9.76 -7.07
CA GLY A 110 3.78 10.41 -8.28
C GLY A 110 4.65 11.63 -7.96
N GLN A 111 4.21 12.47 -7.05
CA GLN A 111 4.97 13.66 -6.60
C GLN A 111 6.29 13.24 -5.91
N THR A 112 6.24 12.19 -5.10
CA THR A 112 7.44 11.67 -4.42
C THR A 112 8.42 11.12 -5.43
N GLU A 113 7.95 10.39 -6.43
CA GLU A 113 8.80 9.86 -7.51
C GLU A 113 9.46 10.99 -8.31
N GLN A 114 8.71 12.02 -8.66
CA GLN A 114 9.25 13.19 -9.35
C GLN A 114 10.33 13.89 -8.52
N CYS A 115 10.09 14.07 -7.23
CA CYS A 115 11.06 14.68 -6.31
C CYS A 115 12.31 13.82 -6.19
N LEU A 116 12.13 12.51 -6.05
CA LEU A 116 13.22 11.53 -5.89
C LEU A 116 14.16 11.52 -7.10
N THR A 117 13.59 11.66 -8.29
CA THR A 117 14.32 11.51 -9.56
C THR A 117 14.74 12.83 -10.20
N GLN A 118 14.47 13.95 -9.54
CA GLN A 118 14.77 15.28 -10.07
C GLN A 118 16.27 15.42 -10.38
N GLY A 119 16.59 15.90 -11.58
CA GLY A 119 17.98 16.11 -12.00
C GLY A 119 18.72 14.86 -12.44
N ILE A 120 18.02 13.70 -12.51
CA ILE A 120 18.61 12.43 -12.93
C ILE A 120 18.10 12.10 -14.33
N SER A 121 19.00 11.74 -15.25
CA SER A 121 18.61 11.40 -16.63
C SER A 121 17.85 10.09 -16.73
N SER A 122 17.08 9.92 -17.80
CA SER A 122 16.34 8.66 -18.07
C SER A 122 17.27 7.45 -18.19
N GLU A 123 18.46 7.63 -18.77
CA GLU A 123 19.46 6.57 -18.87
C GLU A 123 19.99 6.15 -17.50
N GLN A 124 20.27 7.13 -16.64
CA GLN A 124 20.71 6.86 -15.26
C GLN A 124 19.64 6.17 -14.45
N LEU A 125 18.37 6.57 -14.59
CA LEU A 125 17.25 5.92 -13.91
C LEU A 125 17.06 4.48 -14.37
N ALA A 126 17.14 4.23 -15.68
CA ALA A 126 17.04 2.87 -16.22
C ALA A 126 18.15 1.98 -15.66
N LEU A 127 19.37 2.50 -15.60
CA LEU A 127 20.52 1.78 -15.03
C LEU A 127 20.33 1.51 -13.52
N PHE A 128 19.86 2.51 -12.78
CA PHE A 128 19.56 2.35 -11.36
C PHE A 128 18.55 1.22 -11.12
N LEU A 129 17.44 1.20 -11.87
CA LEU A 129 16.41 0.17 -11.73
C LEU A 129 16.95 -1.23 -12.03
N GLU A 130 17.80 -1.36 -13.06
CA GLU A 130 18.48 -2.60 -13.41
C GLU A 130 19.39 -3.07 -12.28
N ILE A 131 20.20 -2.18 -11.75
CA ILE A 131 21.13 -2.46 -10.64
C ILE A 131 20.35 -2.83 -9.37
N ALA A 132 19.28 -2.11 -9.05
CA ALA A 132 18.44 -2.41 -7.89
C ALA A 132 17.81 -3.80 -7.99
N ALA A 133 17.34 -4.19 -9.16
CA ALA A 133 16.80 -5.53 -9.42
C ALA A 133 17.86 -6.61 -9.21
N GLN A 134 19.10 -6.39 -9.69
CA GLN A 134 20.21 -7.30 -9.48
C GLN A 134 20.58 -7.42 -8.00
N MET A 135 20.60 -6.31 -7.27
CA MET A 135 20.87 -6.31 -5.83
C MET A 135 19.80 -7.12 -5.07
N SER A 136 18.54 -6.96 -5.46
CA SER A 136 17.44 -7.73 -4.87
C SER A 136 17.62 -9.22 -5.10
N ALA A 137 17.89 -9.62 -6.34
CA ALA A 137 18.13 -11.02 -6.69
C ALA A 137 19.32 -11.62 -5.93
N ASN A 138 20.38 -10.84 -5.71
CA ASN A 138 21.54 -11.27 -4.95
C ASN A 138 21.22 -11.60 -3.49
N LEU A 139 20.26 -10.87 -2.90
CA LEU A 139 19.85 -11.08 -1.51
C LEU A 139 18.91 -12.28 -1.34
N ASP A 140 18.34 -12.79 -2.41
CA ASP A 140 17.46 -13.96 -2.39
C ASP A 140 18.22 -15.29 -2.42
N ARG A 141 19.53 -15.28 -2.46
CA ARG A 141 20.38 -16.47 -2.46
C ARG A 141 20.62 -17.06 -1.08
#